data_5101279c242c2605d1755dcdee91cd6d
#
_entry.id   5101279c242c2605d1755dcdee91cd6d
#
_cell.length_a   1.000
_cell.length_b   1.000
_cell.length_c   1.000
_cell.angle_alpha   90.00
_cell.angle_beta   90.00
_cell.angle_gamma   90.00
#
_symmetry.space_group_name_H-M   'P 1'
#
loop_
_entity.id
_entity.type
_entity.pdbx_description
1 polymer ?
#
loop_
_entity_poly.entity_id
_entity_poly.type
_entity_poly.pdbx_seq_one_letter_code
_entity_poly.pdbx_strand_id
1 'polypeptide(L)'
;VRSSAASDVYKRQISPMAPTHVVIIPKKHIASANELTEENAGFISHVYVTAAKIAKELGIDESGYRIVNNCGADGGQTVFHIHFHLLGGKKLNTELA
;
A
#
# COMPACT_ATOMS: atom_id res chain seq x y z
N VAL A 1 -12.43 2.15 -6.77
CA VAL A 1 -12.38 2.58 -5.37
C VAL A 1 -11.19 3.49 -5.16
N ARG A 2 -11.41 4.59 -4.51
CA ARG A 2 -10.37 5.59 -4.31
C ARG A 2 -10.42 6.14 -2.90
N SER A 3 -9.31 6.70 -2.45
CA SER A 3 -9.25 7.32 -1.14
C SER A 3 -10.05 8.62 -1.13
N SER A 4 -10.38 9.08 0.07
CA SER A 4 -11.03 10.37 0.24
C SER A 4 -10.08 11.53 -0.06
N ALA A 5 -8.78 11.30 -0.09
CA ALA A 5 -7.81 12.34 -0.36
C ALA A 5 -7.70 12.59 -1.86
N ALA A 6 -7.49 13.84 -2.22
CA ALA A 6 -7.38 14.22 -3.63
C ALA A 6 -6.13 13.64 -4.29
N SER A 7 -5.11 13.28 -3.50
CA SER A 7 -3.82 12.85 -4.03
C SER A 7 -3.68 11.34 -4.18
N ASP A 8 -4.66 10.56 -3.70
CA ASP A 8 -4.53 9.11 -3.67
C ASP A 8 -5.72 8.41 -4.30
N VAL A 9 -5.46 7.23 -4.82
CA VAL A 9 -6.50 6.26 -5.15
C VAL A 9 -6.14 4.94 -4.53
N TYR A 10 -7.13 4.08 -4.30
CA TYR A 10 -6.84 2.72 -3.86
C TYR A 10 -7.86 1.77 -4.48
N LYS A 11 -7.45 0.51 -4.60
CA LYS A 11 -8.29 -0.55 -5.15
C LYS A 11 -8.22 -1.74 -4.23
N ARG A 12 -9.40 -2.34 -4.00
CA ARG A 12 -9.45 -3.61 -3.31
C ARG A 12 -9.26 -4.71 -4.34
N GLN A 13 -8.39 -5.66 -4.04
CA GLN A 13 -8.09 -6.74 -4.96
C GLN A 13 -8.41 -8.09 -4.32
N ILE A 14 -8.68 -9.07 -5.15
CA ILE A 14 -8.85 -10.44 -4.72
C ILE A 14 -7.47 -11.09 -4.77
N SER A 15 -7.07 -11.72 -3.66
CA SER A 15 -5.77 -12.35 -3.57
C SER A 15 -5.90 -13.62 -2.75
N PRO A 16 -5.36 -14.76 -3.23
CA PRO A 16 -5.34 -15.97 -2.41
C PRO A 16 -4.37 -15.84 -1.23
N MET A 17 -3.43 -14.91 -1.28
CA MET A 17 -2.45 -14.74 -0.20
C MET A 17 -3.02 -14.00 0.98
N ALA A 18 -3.98 -13.13 0.75
CA ALA A 18 -4.58 -12.35 1.83
C ALA A 18 -6.04 -12.04 1.47
N PRO A 19 -7.01 -12.37 2.36
CA PRO A 19 -8.41 -12.04 2.08
C PRO A 19 -8.64 -10.56 1.90
N THR A 20 -7.86 -9.72 2.60
CA THR A 20 -7.86 -8.29 2.37
C THR A 20 -6.60 -7.91 1.62
N HIS A 21 -6.78 -7.37 0.43
CA HIS A 21 -5.68 -6.87 -0.38
C HIS A 21 -6.13 -5.58 -1.04
N VAL A 22 -5.54 -4.47 -0.61
CA VAL A 22 -5.86 -3.14 -1.13
C VAL A 22 -4.56 -2.55 -1.67
N VAL A 23 -4.65 -1.88 -2.81
CA VAL A 23 -3.50 -1.18 -3.39
C VAL A 23 -3.76 0.32 -3.27
N ILE A 24 -2.81 1.03 -2.67
CA ILE A 24 -2.88 2.48 -2.49
C ILE A 24 -1.89 3.09 -3.47
N ILE A 25 -2.37 3.98 -4.32
CA ILE A 25 -1.59 4.57 -5.39
C ILE A 25 -1.68 6.09 -5.27
N PRO A 26 -0.56 6.80 -5.03
CA PRO A 26 -0.61 8.26 -5.06
C PRO A 26 -0.83 8.74 -6.49
N LYS A 27 -1.54 9.84 -6.64
CA LYS A 27 -1.80 10.39 -7.97
C LYS A 27 -0.54 10.97 -8.60
N LYS A 28 0.37 11.48 -7.79
CA LYS A 28 1.64 12.00 -8.28
C LYS A 28 2.45 10.85 -8.86
N HIS A 29 2.94 11.03 -10.08
CA HIS A 29 3.70 9.97 -10.74
C HIS A 29 5.12 9.93 -10.20
N ILE A 30 5.46 8.84 -9.54
CA ILE A 30 6.80 8.52 -9.04
C ILE A 30 7.01 7.07 -9.40
N ALA A 31 8.09 6.76 -10.13
CA ALA A 31 8.27 5.43 -10.68
C ALA A 31 8.50 4.37 -9.58
N SER A 32 9.30 4.69 -8.57
CA SER A 32 9.63 3.74 -7.51
C SER A 32 10.18 4.47 -6.31
N ALA A 33 10.43 3.72 -5.23
CA ALA A 33 11.01 4.28 -4.02
C ALA A 33 12.37 4.91 -4.27
N ASN A 34 13.10 4.47 -5.30
CA ASN A 34 14.40 5.06 -5.63
C ASN A 34 14.29 6.52 -6.09
N GLU A 35 13.10 6.94 -6.52
CA GLU A 35 12.87 8.31 -6.97
C GLU A 35 12.43 9.25 -5.86
N LEU A 36 12.30 8.74 -4.63
CA LEU A 36 11.85 9.55 -3.50
C LEU A 36 12.98 10.47 -3.03
N THR A 37 12.61 11.71 -2.73
CA THR A 37 13.51 12.70 -2.16
C THR A 37 12.80 13.35 -0.97
N GLU A 38 13.53 14.13 -0.20
CA GLU A 38 12.93 14.85 0.92
C GLU A 38 11.85 15.82 0.45
N GLU A 39 11.99 16.33 -0.77
CA GLU A 39 11.00 17.27 -1.30
C GLU A 39 9.72 16.60 -1.76
N ASN A 40 9.79 15.36 -2.27
CA ASN A 40 8.61 14.75 -2.86
C ASN A 40 7.98 13.64 -2.02
N ALA A 41 8.60 13.26 -0.89
CA ALA A 41 8.16 12.10 -0.12
C ALA A 41 7.09 12.43 0.93
N GLY A 42 6.62 13.67 0.99
CA GLY A 42 5.63 14.06 2.00
C GLY A 42 4.34 13.27 1.94
N PHE A 43 3.99 12.73 0.76
CA PHE A 43 2.77 11.94 0.62
C PHE A 43 2.83 10.61 1.38
N ILE A 44 4.03 10.15 1.78
CA ILE A 44 4.17 8.84 2.44
C ILE A 44 3.39 8.80 3.76
N SER A 45 3.43 9.89 4.53
CA SER A 45 2.66 9.94 5.77
C SER A 45 1.17 9.80 5.47
N HIS A 46 0.70 10.41 4.39
CA HIS A 46 -0.69 10.30 4.00
C HIS A 46 -1.05 8.87 3.57
N VAL A 47 -0.14 8.19 2.89
CA VAL A 47 -0.35 6.79 2.51
C VAL A 47 -0.58 5.94 3.77
N TYR A 48 0.24 6.12 4.79
CA TYR A 48 0.10 5.34 6.01
C TYR A 48 -1.16 5.69 6.79
N VAL A 49 -1.52 6.96 6.85
CA VAL A 49 -2.79 7.36 7.49
C VAL A 49 -3.97 6.77 6.74
N THR A 50 -3.93 6.80 5.40
CA THR A 50 -4.98 6.21 4.58
C THR A 50 -5.07 4.71 4.81
N ALA A 51 -3.93 4.01 4.85
CA ALA A 51 -3.91 2.58 5.12
C ALA A 51 -4.52 2.25 6.48
N ALA A 52 -4.21 3.04 7.51
CA ALA A 52 -4.78 2.83 8.83
C ALA A 52 -6.30 3.00 8.84
N LYS A 53 -6.80 4.00 8.11
CA LYS A 53 -8.24 4.22 8.01
C LYS A 53 -8.92 3.07 7.28
N ILE A 54 -8.35 2.61 6.17
CA ILE A 54 -8.90 1.50 5.42
C ILE A 54 -8.90 0.23 6.28
N ALA A 55 -7.81 -0.02 7.02
CA ALA A 55 -7.72 -1.18 7.88
C ALA A 55 -8.85 -1.17 8.92
N LYS A 56 -9.13 -0.01 9.49
CA LYS A 56 -10.20 0.12 10.47
C LYS A 56 -11.56 -0.16 9.82
N GLU A 57 -11.79 0.39 8.63
CA GLU A 57 -13.05 0.17 7.92
C GLU A 57 -13.25 -1.29 7.56
N LEU A 58 -12.18 -2.01 7.25
CA LEU A 58 -12.26 -3.41 6.87
C LEU A 58 -12.13 -4.36 8.05
N GLY A 59 -11.98 -3.83 9.26
CA GLY A 59 -11.98 -4.63 10.47
C GLY A 59 -10.70 -5.43 10.70
N ILE A 60 -9.58 -5.01 10.12
CA ILE A 60 -8.31 -5.71 10.29
C ILE A 60 -7.31 -4.93 11.15
N ASP A 61 -7.76 -3.80 11.73
CA ASP A 61 -6.84 -2.95 12.51
C ASP A 61 -6.39 -3.62 13.80
N GLU A 62 -7.27 -4.37 14.48
CA GLU A 62 -6.90 -4.99 15.74
C GLU A 62 -6.08 -6.25 15.54
N SER A 63 -6.44 -7.08 14.57
CA SER A 63 -5.69 -8.31 14.30
C SER A 63 -4.35 -8.03 13.63
N GLY A 64 -4.28 -6.94 12.89
CA GLY A 64 -3.03 -6.53 12.26
C GLY A 64 -3.04 -6.65 10.75
N TYR A 65 -2.11 -5.94 10.13
CA TYR A 65 -2.01 -5.92 8.69
C TYR A 65 -0.56 -5.61 8.29
N ARG A 66 -0.27 -5.77 7.01
CA ARG A 66 1.08 -5.55 6.48
C ARG A 66 0.99 -4.55 5.34
N ILE A 67 1.93 -3.61 5.32
CA ILE A 67 2.06 -2.66 4.22
C ILE A 67 3.34 -3.00 3.47
N VAL A 68 3.24 -3.15 2.15
CA VAL A 68 4.37 -3.55 1.31
C VAL A 68 4.52 -2.57 0.16
N ASN A 69 5.74 -2.13 -0.05
CA ASN A 69 6.12 -1.38 -1.24
C ASN A 69 7.27 -2.13 -1.93
N ASN A 70 7.08 -2.45 -3.20
CA ASN A 70 8.09 -3.14 -3.99
C ASN A 70 8.84 -2.14 -4.85
N CYS A 71 10.16 -2.24 -4.86
CA CYS A 71 11.02 -1.33 -5.61
C CYS A 71 11.98 -2.13 -6.47
N GLY A 72 11.92 -1.90 -7.78
CA GLY A 72 12.83 -2.53 -8.72
C GLY A 72 12.49 -3.99 -9.00
N ALA A 73 13.21 -4.57 -9.95
CA ALA A 73 12.92 -5.93 -10.42
C ALA A 73 13.13 -6.96 -9.31
N ASP A 74 14.23 -6.85 -8.59
CA ASP A 74 14.52 -7.81 -7.51
C ASP A 74 13.57 -7.64 -6.33
N GLY A 75 12.97 -6.47 -6.19
CA GLY A 75 11.96 -6.23 -5.17
C GLY A 75 10.56 -6.66 -5.59
N GLY A 76 10.41 -7.15 -6.82
CA GLY A 76 9.12 -7.62 -7.30
C GLY A 76 8.22 -6.55 -7.89
N GLN A 77 8.79 -5.39 -8.24
CA GLN A 77 7.99 -4.32 -8.84
C GLN A 77 7.73 -4.64 -10.30
N THR A 78 6.46 -4.69 -10.68
CA THR A 78 6.06 -4.98 -12.06
C THR A 78 5.39 -3.79 -12.73
N VAL A 79 4.90 -2.82 -11.95
CA VAL A 79 4.28 -1.60 -12.47
C VAL A 79 5.11 -0.42 -11.96
N PHE A 80 5.58 0.41 -12.90
CA PHE A 80 6.51 1.50 -12.54
C PHE A 80 5.78 2.80 -12.29
N HIS A 81 4.87 2.72 -11.33
CA HIS A 81 4.23 3.82 -10.64
C HIS A 81 4.14 3.38 -9.19
N ILE A 82 4.74 4.14 -8.29
CA ILE A 82 4.85 3.73 -6.89
C ILE A 82 3.49 3.39 -6.31
N HIS A 83 3.42 2.27 -5.60
CA HIS A 83 2.17 1.84 -4.99
C HIS A 83 2.47 1.01 -3.75
N PHE A 84 1.46 0.89 -2.90
CA PHE A 84 1.60 0.24 -1.60
C PHE A 84 0.49 -0.78 -1.46
N HIS A 85 0.86 -1.98 -1.04
CA HIS A 85 -0.12 -3.06 -0.79
C HIS A 85 -0.47 -3.07 0.69
N LEU A 86 -1.75 -3.16 0.98
CA LEU A 86 -2.26 -3.36 2.33
C LEU A 86 -2.82 -4.77 2.39
N LEU A 87 -2.21 -5.63 3.20
CA LEU A 87 -2.55 -7.05 3.26
C LEU A 87 -2.98 -7.41 4.66
N GLY A 88 -4.07 -8.17 4.76
CA GLY A 88 -4.56 -8.62 6.06
C GLY A 88 -5.69 -9.59 5.94
N GLY A 89 -6.40 -9.80 7.04
CA GLY A 89 -7.57 -10.66 7.07
C GLY A 89 -7.26 -12.09 7.47
N LYS A 90 -5.99 -12.44 7.59
CA LYS A 90 -5.53 -13.71 8.14
C LYS A 90 -4.11 -13.53 8.64
N LYS A 91 -3.62 -14.50 9.39
CA LYS A 91 -2.23 -14.47 9.82
C LYS A 91 -1.33 -14.66 8.61
N LEU A 92 -0.50 -13.65 8.33
CA LEU A 92 0.46 -13.71 7.24
C LEU A 92 1.73 -14.39 7.74
N ASN A 93 2.52 -14.96 6.82
CA ASN A 93 3.75 -15.62 7.24
C ASN A 93 4.71 -14.60 7.85
N THR A 94 5.64 -15.08 8.67
CA THR A 94 6.58 -14.23 9.38
C THR A 94 7.92 -14.09 8.66
N GLU A 95 8.08 -14.72 7.52
CA GLU A 95 9.20 -14.45 6.65
C GLU A 95 8.95 -13.11 5.98
N LEU A 96 9.97 -12.32 5.87
CA LEU A 96 9.84 -10.93 5.47
C LEU A 96 9.19 -10.79 4.10
N ALA A 97 7.87 -10.60 4.12
CA ALA A 97 7.07 -10.46 2.91
C ALA A 97 7.26 -11.64 1.97
#